data_df01ffc7f370527b071591aec93f0be7
#
_entry.id   df01ffc7f370527b071591aec93f0be7
#
_cell.length_a   1.000
_cell.length_b   1.000
_cell.length_c   1.000
_cell.angle_alpha   90.00
_cell.angle_beta   90.00
_cell.angle_gamma   90.00
#
_symmetry.space_group_name_H-M   'P 1'
#
loop_
_entity.id
_entity.type
_entity.pdbx_description
1 polymer ?
#
loop_
_entity_poly.entity_id
_entity_poly.type
_entity_poly.pdbx_seq_one_letter_code
_entity_poly.pdbx_strand_id
1 'polypeptide(L)'
;MPSEFSRTRRPGTVMTALVVLLGFLTLPMSMSGTTVAIPRIGEDLHATGAALQWVLTGYFLTASSFMLVSGSLADLFGRRRIFAAGAVLYAAGALGSATAANIAMLDVARTLSGAGAAGVMAGGGALLAATFQGAARTRAFAAMGTMSGIGLAIGPTLSGWMVGGLGWRVTFALFAVSGLLILVGSFFVAESRADRGPKVDRPGVASFIGGLALLMFGITQGAQAGWGSPRVLGPVAAGALLLVAFVAVERRSDHPVLDLTLIRDRRFLGWCLAALAVPVGSSGVLVFLPTYLQGVNGLSARDAGLTMLMLTAPVLFLPAAGGRLVNRGVPARHLAALAVLLLAGGNAWLTVLHPGVTPLALLGPLLAIGVGNGLVAGIIDAQAMSLVEPARVGMAAGFLNTVKGGGNALVLAVIGAVLTSLVQARTGSAELAGRIAAGDLSGPERALHAAQFTDAWHLVLWSVAALCAVGALTVHRLLAPAARPVKVSGEESRSRTGRTLSAKI
;
A
#
# COMPACT_ATOMS: atom_id res chain seq x y z
N MET A 1 -17.45 -14.69 -44.06
CA MET A 1 -16.77 -14.30 -42.84
C MET A 1 -17.26 -15.20 -41.73
N PRO A 2 -16.47 -16.17 -41.24
CA PRO A 2 -16.91 -17.05 -40.17
C PRO A 2 -16.60 -16.41 -38.81
N SER A 3 -17.54 -16.57 -37.91
CA SER A 3 -17.65 -16.12 -36.55
C SER A 3 -16.44 -16.54 -35.66
N GLU A 4 -15.61 -15.58 -35.27
CA GLU A 4 -14.54 -15.75 -34.23
C GLU A 4 -15.08 -15.66 -32.77
N PHE A 5 -16.23 -16.22 -32.48
CA PHE A 5 -16.83 -16.18 -31.14
C PHE A 5 -16.83 -17.55 -30.42
N SER A 6 -15.73 -18.30 -30.52
CA SER A 6 -15.58 -19.52 -29.72
C SER A 6 -14.11 -19.84 -29.42
N ARG A 7 -13.40 -18.97 -28.70
CA ARG A 7 -12.20 -19.42 -27.98
C ARG A 7 -12.63 -19.96 -26.62
N THR A 8 -12.87 -21.25 -26.58
CA THR A 8 -12.98 -22.06 -25.35
C THR A 8 -11.90 -21.62 -24.35
N ARG A 9 -12.33 -21.11 -23.21
CA ARG A 9 -11.44 -20.77 -22.08
C ARG A 9 -10.70 -22.04 -21.71
N ARG A 10 -9.38 -22.12 -22.01
CA ARG A 10 -8.56 -23.26 -21.62
C ARG A 10 -8.65 -23.41 -20.09
N PRO A 11 -8.88 -24.59 -19.52
CA PRO A 11 -9.04 -24.78 -18.06
C PRO A 11 -7.93 -24.14 -17.24
N GLY A 12 -6.68 -24.16 -17.70
CA GLY A 12 -5.54 -23.52 -17.05
C GLY A 12 -5.63 -22.00 -16.96
N THR A 13 -6.31 -21.32 -17.90
CA THR A 13 -6.47 -19.85 -17.85
C THR A 13 -7.40 -19.40 -16.73
N VAL A 14 -8.50 -20.13 -16.52
CA VAL A 14 -9.44 -19.87 -15.43
C VAL A 14 -8.78 -20.15 -14.07
N MET A 15 -8.08 -21.28 -13.96
CA MET A 15 -7.37 -21.64 -12.73
C MET A 15 -6.30 -20.60 -12.37
N THR A 16 -5.51 -20.14 -13.33
CA THR A 16 -4.54 -19.05 -13.10
C THR A 16 -5.22 -17.81 -12.51
N ALA A 17 -6.34 -17.37 -13.11
CA ALA A 17 -7.07 -16.23 -12.59
C ALA A 17 -7.57 -16.47 -11.16
N LEU A 18 -8.22 -17.60 -10.89
CA LEU A 18 -8.78 -17.90 -9.56
C LEU A 18 -7.70 -17.93 -8.47
N VAL A 19 -6.58 -18.61 -8.73
CA VAL A 19 -5.49 -18.76 -7.74
C VAL A 19 -4.81 -17.41 -7.48
N VAL A 20 -4.54 -16.63 -8.52
CA VAL A 20 -3.95 -15.31 -8.36
C VAL A 20 -4.91 -14.37 -7.62
N LEU A 21 -6.20 -14.35 -7.99
CA LEU A 21 -7.20 -13.52 -7.33
C LEU A 21 -7.41 -13.91 -5.87
N LEU A 22 -7.31 -15.21 -5.52
CA LEU A 22 -7.30 -15.67 -4.13
C LEU A 22 -6.14 -15.04 -3.34
N GLY A 23 -4.93 -15.01 -3.92
CA GLY A 23 -3.78 -14.34 -3.31
C GLY A 23 -4.02 -12.85 -3.11
N PHE A 24 -4.51 -12.17 -4.13
CA PHE A 24 -4.81 -10.73 -4.05
C PHE A 24 -6.00 -10.37 -3.14
N LEU A 25 -6.82 -11.33 -2.76
CA LEU A 25 -7.84 -11.18 -1.72
C LEU A 25 -7.25 -11.39 -0.32
N THR A 26 -6.56 -12.52 -0.13
CA THR A 26 -6.20 -12.99 1.22
C THR A 26 -4.99 -12.28 1.82
N LEU A 27 -4.00 -11.87 1.00
CA LEU A 27 -2.81 -11.19 1.50
C LEU A 27 -3.12 -9.78 2.06
N PRO A 28 -3.83 -8.89 1.33
CA PRO A 28 -4.25 -7.62 1.89
C PRO A 28 -5.22 -7.77 3.08
N MET A 29 -6.06 -8.81 3.07
CA MET A 29 -6.95 -9.14 4.18
C MET A 29 -6.16 -9.52 5.44
N SER A 30 -5.12 -10.35 5.32
CA SER A 30 -4.21 -10.69 6.44
C SER A 30 -3.47 -9.45 6.95
N MET A 31 -3.05 -8.58 6.04
CA MET A 31 -2.35 -7.34 6.37
C MET A 31 -3.23 -6.40 7.20
N SER A 32 -4.42 -6.06 6.71
CA SER A 32 -5.33 -5.15 7.41
C SER A 32 -6.01 -5.81 8.62
N GLY A 33 -6.31 -7.10 8.54
CA GLY A 33 -6.96 -7.83 9.63
C GLY A 33 -6.09 -8.01 10.87
N THR A 34 -4.76 -8.10 10.71
CA THR A 34 -3.83 -8.19 11.85
C THR A 34 -3.93 -6.97 12.76
N THR A 35 -4.31 -5.80 12.26
CA THR A 35 -4.41 -4.57 13.06
C THR A 35 -5.38 -4.70 14.23
N VAL A 36 -6.46 -5.44 14.03
CA VAL A 36 -7.49 -5.67 15.05
C VAL A 36 -7.03 -6.69 16.10
N ALA A 37 -6.05 -7.53 15.77
CA ALA A 37 -5.50 -8.53 16.68
C ALA A 37 -4.42 -7.97 17.63
N ILE A 38 -3.82 -6.80 17.32
CA ILE A 38 -2.69 -6.23 18.05
C ILE A 38 -2.91 -6.14 19.56
N PRO A 39 -4.03 -5.60 20.08
CA PRO A 39 -4.23 -5.50 21.52
C PRO A 39 -4.23 -6.88 22.19
N ARG A 40 -4.91 -7.86 21.60
CA ARG A 40 -4.96 -9.24 22.14
C ARG A 40 -3.62 -9.96 22.07
N ILE A 41 -2.82 -9.71 21.04
CA ILE A 41 -1.45 -10.23 20.92
C ILE A 41 -0.58 -9.62 22.04
N GLY A 42 -0.71 -8.31 22.27
CA GLY A 42 0.01 -7.61 23.35
C GLY A 42 -0.30 -8.17 24.73
N GLU A 43 -1.58 -8.40 25.04
CA GLU A 43 -2.04 -9.02 26.28
C GLU A 43 -1.49 -10.44 26.45
N ASP A 44 -1.62 -11.28 25.43
CA ASP A 44 -1.32 -12.72 25.48
C ASP A 44 0.19 -13.03 25.48
N LEU A 45 0.99 -12.23 24.76
CA LEU A 45 2.45 -12.39 24.68
C LEU A 45 3.20 -11.42 25.61
N HIS A 46 2.51 -10.67 26.44
CA HIS A 46 3.08 -9.65 27.35
C HIS A 46 4.04 -8.69 26.61
N ALA A 47 3.64 -8.25 25.39
CA ALA A 47 4.46 -7.46 24.50
C ALA A 47 3.93 -6.04 24.36
N THR A 48 4.82 -5.06 24.30
CA THR A 48 4.51 -3.63 24.17
C THR A 48 5.52 -2.91 23.27
N GLY A 49 5.24 -1.67 22.93
CA GLY A 49 6.19 -0.78 22.27
C GLY A 49 6.57 -1.24 20.86
N ALA A 50 7.87 -1.09 20.53
CA ALA A 50 8.38 -1.38 19.19
C ALA A 50 8.22 -2.85 18.80
N ALA A 51 8.40 -3.79 19.72
CA ALA A 51 8.23 -5.21 19.42
C ALA A 51 6.81 -5.49 18.91
N LEU A 52 5.77 -4.96 19.58
CA LEU A 52 4.41 -5.16 19.12
C LEU A 52 4.11 -4.44 17.78
N GLN A 53 4.76 -3.30 17.51
CA GLN A 53 4.65 -2.61 16.23
C GLN A 53 5.34 -3.39 15.09
N TRP A 54 6.39 -4.17 15.39
CA TRP A 54 7.08 -4.99 14.39
C TRP A 54 6.20 -6.09 13.80
N VAL A 55 5.18 -6.57 14.51
CA VAL A 55 4.17 -7.50 13.98
C VAL A 55 3.55 -7.00 12.67
N LEU A 56 3.32 -5.69 12.56
CA LEU A 56 2.80 -5.04 11.35
C LEU A 56 3.93 -4.54 10.45
N THR A 57 4.87 -3.79 11.02
CA THR A 57 5.94 -3.12 10.26
C THR A 57 6.85 -4.12 9.57
N GLY A 58 7.20 -5.23 10.20
CA GLY A 58 8.01 -6.29 9.61
C GLY A 58 7.37 -6.90 8.38
N TYR A 59 6.07 -7.17 8.43
CA TYR A 59 5.31 -7.64 7.27
C TYR A 59 5.29 -6.61 6.14
N PHE A 60 4.92 -5.36 6.43
CA PHE A 60 4.86 -4.30 5.42
C PHE A 60 6.22 -4.02 4.78
N LEU A 61 7.27 -3.98 5.60
CA LEU A 61 8.63 -3.76 5.14
C LEU A 61 9.06 -4.81 4.13
N THR A 62 8.92 -6.09 4.49
CA THR A 62 9.37 -7.18 3.62
C THR A 62 8.46 -7.35 2.41
N ALA A 63 7.14 -7.21 2.56
CA ALA A 63 6.21 -7.23 1.44
C ALA A 63 6.57 -6.16 0.40
N SER A 64 6.89 -4.94 0.83
CA SER A 64 7.21 -3.83 -0.07
C SER A 64 8.60 -3.96 -0.68
N SER A 65 9.62 -4.28 0.14
CA SER A 65 11.01 -4.33 -0.30
C SER A 65 11.28 -5.50 -1.24
N PHE A 66 10.70 -6.67 -0.95
CA PHE A 66 10.89 -7.85 -1.78
C PHE A 66 10.00 -7.88 -3.04
N MET A 67 9.01 -6.99 -3.16
CA MET A 67 8.11 -6.97 -4.32
C MET A 67 8.86 -6.70 -5.63
N LEU A 68 9.80 -5.74 -5.61
CA LEU A 68 10.64 -5.41 -6.75
C LEU A 68 11.54 -6.59 -7.15
N VAL A 69 12.18 -7.21 -6.15
CA VAL A 69 13.05 -8.39 -6.33
C VAL A 69 12.27 -9.59 -6.87
N SER A 70 11.12 -9.87 -6.27
CA SER A 70 10.26 -10.99 -6.67
C SER A 70 9.79 -10.85 -8.12
N GLY A 71 9.53 -9.62 -8.60
CA GLY A 71 9.23 -9.36 -10.00
C GLY A 71 10.38 -9.76 -10.93
N SER A 72 11.57 -9.31 -10.64
CA SER A 72 12.78 -9.64 -11.41
C SER A 72 13.12 -11.14 -11.36
N LEU A 73 12.99 -11.76 -10.17
CA LEU A 73 13.20 -13.20 -10.00
C LEU A 73 12.15 -14.03 -10.77
N ALA A 74 10.90 -13.53 -10.84
CA ALA A 74 9.82 -14.20 -11.60
C ALA A 74 10.13 -14.26 -13.09
N ASP A 75 10.69 -13.21 -13.64
CA ASP A 75 11.09 -13.18 -15.06
C ASP A 75 12.31 -14.09 -15.34
N LEU A 76 13.26 -14.23 -14.39
CA LEU A 76 14.44 -15.07 -14.52
C LEU A 76 14.18 -16.56 -14.28
N PHE A 77 13.58 -16.89 -13.14
CA PHE A 77 13.46 -18.28 -12.65
C PHE A 77 12.11 -18.92 -13.02
N GLY A 78 11.15 -18.13 -13.48
CA GLY A 78 9.81 -18.56 -13.83
C GLY A 78 8.75 -17.99 -12.88
N ARG A 79 7.68 -17.50 -13.48
CA ARG A 79 6.63 -16.77 -12.78
C ARG A 79 5.85 -17.64 -11.81
N ARG A 80 5.52 -18.87 -12.23
CA ARG A 80 4.87 -19.87 -11.37
C ARG A 80 5.76 -20.27 -10.18
N ARG A 81 7.06 -20.46 -10.41
CA ARG A 81 7.99 -20.87 -9.36
C ARG A 81 8.11 -19.82 -8.27
N ILE A 82 8.24 -18.55 -8.63
CA ILE A 82 8.30 -17.45 -7.65
C ILE A 82 6.97 -17.27 -6.95
N PHE A 83 5.84 -17.40 -7.66
CA PHE A 83 4.51 -17.39 -7.06
C PHE A 83 4.34 -18.51 -6.03
N ALA A 84 4.72 -19.74 -6.36
CA ALA A 84 4.67 -20.90 -5.47
C ALA A 84 5.62 -20.75 -4.27
N ALA A 85 6.86 -20.32 -4.49
CA ALA A 85 7.82 -20.05 -3.40
C ALA A 85 7.29 -18.96 -2.45
N GLY A 86 6.69 -17.91 -3.00
CA GLY A 86 6.00 -16.89 -2.21
C GLY A 86 4.85 -17.47 -1.38
N ALA A 87 4.04 -18.36 -1.96
CA ALA A 87 2.95 -19.02 -1.23
C ALA A 87 3.47 -19.93 -0.10
N VAL A 88 4.58 -20.64 -0.30
CA VAL A 88 5.25 -21.42 0.76
C VAL A 88 5.71 -20.54 1.90
N LEU A 89 6.43 -19.46 1.60
CA LEU A 89 6.92 -18.52 2.62
C LEU A 89 5.78 -17.85 3.38
N TYR A 90 4.71 -17.46 2.66
CA TYR A 90 3.52 -16.87 3.29
C TYR A 90 2.81 -17.86 4.21
N ALA A 91 2.57 -19.09 3.74
CA ALA A 91 1.92 -20.13 4.54
C ALA A 91 2.77 -20.52 5.77
N ALA A 92 4.08 -20.68 5.60
CA ALA A 92 5.01 -20.99 6.70
C ALA A 92 5.05 -19.86 7.74
N GLY A 93 5.13 -18.60 7.28
CA GLY A 93 5.11 -17.44 8.16
C GLY A 93 3.76 -17.25 8.87
N ALA A 94 2.64 -17.52 8.19
CA ALA A 94 1.31 -17.47 8.82
C ALA A 94 1.13 -18.60 9.85
N LEU A 95 1.63 -19.81 9.56
CA LEU A 95 1.64 -20.92 10.51
C LEU A 95 2.55 -20.64 11.71
N GLY A 96 3.76 -20.11 11.45
CA GLY A 96 4.67 -19.65 12.52
C GLY A 96 4.04 -18.56 13.39
N SER A 97 3.25 -17.65 12.79
CA SER A 97 2.49 -16.65 13.54
C SER A 97 1.42 -17.29 14.43
N ALA A 98 0.68 -18.31 13.92
CA ALA A 98 -0.33 -19.03 14.69
C ALA A 98 0.25 -19.80 15.89
N THR A 99 1.48 -20.29 15.78
CA THR A 99 2.16 -21.09 16.81
C THR A 99 3.16 -20.29 17.64
N ALA A 100 3.22 -18.96 17.48
CA ALA A 100 4.18 -18.13 18.16
C ALA A 100 4.03 -18.19 19.70
N ALA A 101 5.12 -18.54 20.38
CA ALA A 101 5.19 -18.62 21.83
C ALA A 101 5.64 -17.29 22.47
N ASN A 102 6.24 -16.40 21.70
CA ASN A 102 6.69 -15.08 22.14
C ASN A 102 6.67 -14.09 20.97
N ILE A 103 6.82 -12.81 21.29
CA ILE A 103 6.74 -11.73 20.32
C ILE A 103 7.85 -11.81 19.26
N ALA A 104 9.06 -12.19 19.61
CA ALA A 104 10.18 -12.28 18.66
C ALA A 104 9.92 -13.37 17.60
N MET A 105 9.38 -14.51 18.00
CA MET A 105 8.96 -15.55 17.06
C MET A 105 7.85 -15.04 16.13
N LEU A 106 6.89 -14.30 16.68
CA LEU A 106 5.80 -13.70 15.88
C LEU A 106 6.36 -12.70 14.87
N ASP A 107 7.28 -11.82 15.27
CA ASP A 107 7.89 -10.82 14.40
C ASP A 107 8.68 -11.45 13.23
N VAL A 108 9.46 -12.49 13.52
CA VAL A 108 10.16 -13.27 12.48
C VAL A 108 9.17 -13.92 11.53
N ALA A 109 8.12 -14.54 12.07
CA ALA A 109 7.09 -15.20 11.28
C ALA A 109 6.32 -14.20 10.39
N ARG A 110 6.00 -13.02 10.92
CA ARG A 110 5.34 -11.94 10.16
C ARG A 110 6.26 -11.37 9.07
N THR A 111 7.54 -11.18 9.36
CA THR A 111 8.55 -10.77 8.38
C THR A 111 8.66 -11.78 7.24
N LEU A 112 8.66 -13.09 7.56
CA LEU A 112 8.64 -14.16 6.56
C LEU A 112 7.35 -14.16 5.73
N SER A 113 6.19 -13.95 6.38
CA SER A 113 4.90 -13.83 5.67
C SER A 113 4.89 -12.68 4.68
N GLY A 114 5.49 -11.54 5.04
CA GLY A 114 5.58 -10.37 4.17
C GLY A 114 6.44 -10.65 2.93
N ALA A 115 7.60 -11.30 3.10
CA ALA A 115 8.43 -11.69 1.97
C ALA A 115 7.70 -12.67 1.05
N GLY A 116 6.93 -13.61 1.62
CA GLY A 116 6.06 -14.51 0.86
C GLY A 116 4.97 -13.78 0.09
N ALA A 117 4.33 -12.79 0.74
CA ALA A 117 3.31 -11.94 0.10
C ALA A 117 3.87 -11.21 -1.13
N ALA A 118 5.10 -10.68 -1.05
CA ALA A 118 5.78 -10.06 -2.19
C ALA A 118 5.91 -11.02 -3.37
N GLY A 119 6.32 -12.27 -3.12
CA GLY A 119 6.44 -13.31 -4.15
C GLY A 119 5.11 -13.64 -4.82
N VAL A 120 4.04 -13.79 -4.04
CA VAL A 120 2.70 -14.06 -4.56
C VAL A 120 2.17 -12.87 -5.36
N MET A 121 2.29 -11.65 -4.86
CA MET A 121 1.76 -10.47 -5.55
C MET A 121 2.52 -10.17 -6.83
N ALA A 122 3.85 -10.16 -6.81
CA ALA A 122 4.68 -9.89 -7.99
C ALA A 122 4.56 -11.02 -9.02
N GLY A 123 4.72 -12.28 -8.58
CA GLY A 123 4.57 -13.46 -9.44
C GLY A 123 3.17 -13.60 -10.01
N GLY A 124 2.13 -13.32 -9.21
CA GLY A 124 0.72 -13.35 -9.63
C GLY A 124 0.40 -12.30 -10.69
N GLY A 125 0.86 -11.07 -10.51
CA GLY A 125 0.73 -10.03 -11.53
C GLY A 125 1.40 -10.42 -12.85
N ALA A 126 2.62 -10.97 -12.78
CA ALA A 126 3.36 -11.45 -13.93
C ALA A 126 2.65 -12.62 -14.63
N LEU A 127 2.07 -13.55 -13.88
CA LEU A 127 1.28 -14.68 -14.41
C LEU A 127 0.06 -14.18 -15.17
N LEU A 128 -0.71 -13.23 -14.59
CA LEU A 128 -1.86 -12.65 -15.30
C LEU A 128 -1.44 -11.94 -16.58
N ALA A 129 -0.32 -11.19 -16.54
CA ALA A 129 0.22 -10.51 -17.71
C ALA A 129 0.59 -11.46 -18.84
N ALA A 130 1.12 -12.66 -18.52
CA ALA A 130 1.48 -13.68 -19.48
C ALA A 130 0.27 -14.48 -20.01
N THR A 131 -0.73 -14.70 -19.15
CA THR A 131 -1.89 -15.55 -19.47
C THR A 131 -2.93 -14.81 -20.30
N PHE A 132 -3.10 -13.50 -20.09
CA PHE A 132 -4.15 -12.71 -20.73
C PHE A 132 -3.55 -11.65 -21.68
N GLN A 133 -4.28 -11.36 -22.76
CA GLN A 133 -3.90 -10.35 -23.76
C GLN A 133 -5.06 -9.38 -24.04
N GLY A 134 -4.75 -8.18 -24.55
CA GLY A 134 -5.73 -7.18 -24.95
C GLY A 134 -6.73 -6.84 -23.84
N ALA A 135 -8.02 -6.73 -24.17
CA ALA A 135 -9.09 -6.39 -23.22
C ALA A 135 -9.26 -7.41 -22.07
N ALA A 136 -8.90 -8.69 -22.29
CA ALA A 136 -8.92 -9.70 -21.24
C ALA A 136 -7.85 -9.44 -20.17
N ARG A 137 -6.66 -8.97 -20.56
CA ARG A 137 -5.60 -8.57 -19.64
C ARG A 137 -6.05 -7.39 -18.79
N THR A 138 -6.64 -6.35 -19.38
CA THR A 138 -7.16 -5.20 -18.65
C THR A 138 -8.20 -5.62 -17.61
N ARG A 139 -9.13 -6.53 -17.98
CA ARG A 139 -10.13 -7.07 -17.04
C ARG A 139 -9.51 -7.88 -15.93
N ALA A 140 -8.47 -8.69 -16.19
CA ALA A 140 -7.77 -9.48 -15.19
C ALA A 140 -7.06 -8.59 -14.15
N PHE A 141 -6.39 -7.53 -14.60
CA PHE A 141 -5.76 -6.55 -13.70
C PHE A 141 -6.79 -5.73 -12.91
N ALA A 142 -7.92 -5.37 -13.52
CA ALA A 142 -9.02 -4.73 -12.80
C ALA A 142 -9.60 -5.63 -11.71
N ALA A 143 -9.80 -6.93 -12.01
CA ALA A 143 -10.23 -7.92 -11.01
C ALA A 143 -9.21 -8.09 -9.89
N MET A 144 -7.90 -8.08 -10.20
CA MET A 144 -6.81 -8.14 -9.23
C MET A 144 -6.87 -6.94 -8.26
N GLY A 145 -7.01 -5.73 -8.78
CA GLY A 145 -7.17 -4.52 -7.97
C GLY A 145 -8.43 -4.56 -7.10
N THR A 146 -9.55 -5.04 -7.66
CA THR A 146 -10.81 -5.21 -6.93
C THR A 146 -10.66 -6.22 -5.79
N MET A 147 -10.04 -7.38 -6.02
CA MET A 147 -9.81 -8.37 -4.97
C MET A 147 -8.92 -7.85 -3.85
N SER A 148 -7.86 -7.11 -4.20
CA SER A 148 -7.02 -6.44 -3.18
C SER A 148 -7.81 -5.43 -2.35
N GLY A 149 -8.64 -4.63 -3.01
CA GLY A 149 -9.52 -3.67 -2.33
C GLY A 149 -10.53 -4.37 -1.39
N ILE A 150 -11.16 -5.44 -1.86
CA ILE A 150 -12.08 -6.27 -1.06
C ILE A 150 -11.34 -6.86 0.15
N GLY A 151 -10.15 -7.45 -0.06
CA GLY A 151 -9.34 -8.02 1.01
C GLY A 151 -8.99 -6.98 2.09
N LEU A 152 -8.49 -5.82 1.65
CA LEU A 152 -8.16 -4.72 2.55
C LEU A 152 -9.39 -4.22 3.33
N ALA A 153 -10.53 -4.11 2.65
CA ALA A 153 -11.77 -3.61 3.22
C ALA A 153 -12.41 -4.56 4.25
N ILE A 154 -12.48 -5.85 3.90
CA ILE A 154 -13.13 -6.87 4.73
C ILE A 154 -12.20 -7.35 5.85
N GLY A 155 -10.88 -7.20 5.67
CA GLY A 155 -9.86 -7.71 6.58
C GLY A 155 -10.10 -7.37 8.05
N PRO A 156 -10.23 -6.10 8.45
CA PRO A 156 -10.43 -5.72 9.85
C PRO A 156 -11.72 -6.30 10.44
N THR A 157 -12.81 -6.28 9.67
CA THR A 157 -14.12 -6.76 10.12
C THR A 157 -14.13 -8.28 10.30
N LEU A 158 -13.67 -9.02 9.30
CA LEU A 158 -13.63 -10.48 9.35
C LEU A 158 -12.65 -10.96 10.42
N SER A 159 -11.45 -10.36 10.47
CA SER A 159 -10.46 -10.68 11.52
C SER A 159 -10.96 -10.28 12.91
N GLY A 160 -11.67 -9.16 13.05
CA GLY A 160 -12.26 -8.76 14.32
C GLY A 160 -13.27 -9.78 14.84
N TRP A 161 -14.11 -10.32 13.96
CA TRP A 161 -15.05 -11.41 14.28
C TRP A 161 -14.30 -12.70 14.64
N MET A 162 -13.27 -13.07 13.87
CA MET A 162 -12.47 -14.27 14.12
C MET A 162 -11.64 -14.15 15.41
N VAL A 163 -10.99 -13.02 15.65
CA VAL A 163 -10.19 -12.77 16.86
C VAL A 163 -11.09 -12.76 18.10
N GLY A 164 -12.27 -12.14 18.01
CA GLY A 164 -13.23 -12.10 19.11
C GLY A 164 -13.86 -13.46 19.47
N GLY A 165 -14.07 -14.34 18.47
CA GLY A 165 -14.71 -15.65 18.66
C GLY A 165 -13.73 -16.83 18.78
N LEU A 166 -12.66 -16.84 17.99
CA LEU A 166 -11.75 -17.97 17.84
C LEU A 166 -10.31 -17.65 18.35
N GLY A 167 -10.02 -16.40 18.62
CA GLY A 167 -8.70 -15.94 19.00
C GLY A 167 -7.77 -15.65 17.82
N TRP A 168 -6.69 -14.88 18.10
CA TRP A 168 -5.75 -14.44 17.07
C TRP A 168 -4.91 -15.57 16.45
N ARG A 169 -4.59 -16.63 17.22
CA ARG A 169 -3.84 -17.79 16.72
C ARG A 169 -4.60 -18.52 15.63
N VAL A 170 -5.91 -18.76 15.83
CA VAL A 170 -6.77 -19.42 14.84
C VAL A 170 -6.93 -18.54 13.60
N THR A 171 -6.99 -17.22 13.77
CA THR A 171 -7.03 -16.27 12.67
C THR A 171 -5.78 -16.41 11.77
N PHE A 172 -4.58 -16.48 12.35
CA PHE A 172 -3.35 -16.73 11.58
C PHE A 172 -3.30 -18.14 10.96
N ALA A 173 -3.84 -19.16 11.65
CA ALA A 173 -3.94 -20.51 11.08
C ALA A 173 -4.82 -20.51 9.81
N LEU A 174 -5.91 -19.79 9.79
CA LEU A 174 -6.76 -19.63 8.60
C LEU A 174 -6.04 -18.90 7.46
N PHE A 175 -5.21 -17.91 7.75
CA PHE A 175 -4.33 -17.31 6.75
C PHE A 175 -3.28 -18.31 6.25
N ALA A 176 -2.74 -19.19 7.09
CA ALA A 176 -1.85 -20.27 6.64
C ALA A 176 -2.57 -21.24 5.69
N VAL A 177 -3.81 -21.62 6.00
CA VAL A 177 -4.65 -22.43 5.09
C VAL A 177 -4.84 -21.73 3.76
N SER A 178 -5.11 -20.42 3.73
CA SER A 178 -5.23 -19.69 2.47
C SER A 178 -3.93 -19.72 1.66
N GLY A 179 -2.77 -19.59 2.31
CA GLY A 179 -1.45 -19.73 1.69
C GLY A 179 -1.23 -21.12 1.09
N LEU A 180 -1.64 -22.17 1.79
CA LEU A 180 -1.59 -23.54 1.29
C LEU A 180 -2.52 -23.76 0.08
N LEU A 181 -3.72 -23.17 0.09
CA LEU A 181 -4.63 -23.21 -1.07
C LEU A 181 -4.03 -22.52 -2.29
N ILE A 182 -3.36 -21.38 -2.10
CA ILE A 182 -2.63 -20.67 -3.16
C ILE A 182 -1.49 -21.56 -3.69
N LEU A 183 -0.73 -22.21 -2.80
CA LEU A 183 0.34 -23.12 -3.17
C LEU A 183 -0.18 -24.31 -3.98
N VAL A 184 -1.20 -25.00 -3.49
CA VAL A 184 -1.83 -26.14 -4.19
C VAL A 184 -2.38 -25.67 -5.55
N GLY A 185 -3.08 -24.54 -5.58
CA GLY A 185 -3.59 -23.95 -6.82
C GLY A 185 -2.48 -23.62 -7.83
N SER A 186 -1.28 -23.25 -7.36
CA SER A 186 -0.15 -22.92 -8.22
C SER A 186 0.34 -24.11 -9.07
N PHE A 187 0.14 -25.35 -8.63
CA PHE A 187 0.50 -26.53 -9.42
C PHE A 187 -0.33 -26.68 -10.70
N PHE A 188 -1.52 -26.11 -10.74
CA PHE A 188 -2.41 -26.12 -11.91
C PHE A 188 -2.19 -24.92 -12.85
N VAL A 189 -1.26 -24.03 -12.50
CA VAL A 189 -0.90 -22.86 -13.30
C VAL A 189 0.23 -23.23 -14.26
N ALA A 190 0.14 -22.81 -15.52
CA ALA A 190 1.20 -23.03 -16.50
C ALA A 190 2.44 -22.18 -16.16
N GLU A 191 3.63 -22.79 -16.32
CA GLU A 191 4.88 -22.04 -16.17
C GLU A 191 5.07 -21.09 -17.34
N SER A 192 5.54 -19.90 -17.05
CA SER A 192 5.95 -18.92 -18.06
C SER A 192 7.21 -18.19 -17.62
N ARG A 193 8.08 -17.90 -18.59
CA ARG A 193 9.33 -17.15 -18.39
C ARG A 193 9.43 -16.05 -19.45
N ALA A 194 10.24 -15.05 -19.21
CA ALA A 194 10.61 -14.12 -20.27
C ALA A 194 11.65 -14.81 -21.20
N ASP A 195 11.50 -14.64 -22.51
CA ASP A 195 12.40 -15.26 -23.53
C ASP A 195 13.85 -14.81 -23.37
N ARG A 196 14.07 -13.60 -22.88
CA ARG A 196 15.37 -13.09 -22.44
C ARG A 196 15.11 -12.38 -21.11
N GLY A 197 15.39 -13.05 -20.00
CA GLY A 197 15.30 -12.42 -18.67
C GLY A 197 16.27 -11.22 -18.61
N PRO A 198 15.82 -10.03 -18.18
CA PRO A 198 16.73 -8.93 -17.91
C PRO A 198 17.74 -9.40 -16.85
N LYS A 199 19.01 -9.01 -17.00
CA LYS A 199 19.98 -9.25 -15.95
C LYS A 199 19.53 -8.48 -14.72
N VAL A 200 19.41 -9.17 -13.58
CA VAL A 200 19.03 -8.51 -12.32
C VAL A 200 20.16 -7.56 -11.94
N ASP A 201 19.84 -6.30 -11.76
CA ASP A 201 20.73 -5.34 -11.11
C ASP A 201 20.81 -5.66 -9.61
N ARG A 202 21.70 -6.63 -9.28
CA ARG A 202 21.90 -7.07 -7.88
C ARG A 202 22.31 -5.93 -6.95
N PRO A 203 23.25 -5.03 -7.34
CA PRO A 203 23.60 -3.88 -6.52
C PRO A 203 22.43 -2.92 -6.29
N GLY A 204 21.66 -2.60 -7.34
CA GLY A 204 20.48 -1.74 -7.24
C GLY A 204 19.43 -2.34 -6.30
N VAL A 205 19.10 -3.62 -6.48
CA VAL A 205 18.18 -4.34 -5.60
C VAL A 205 18.65 -4.36 -4.15
N ALA A 206 19.91 -4.73 -3.89
CA ALA A 206 20.45 -4.82 -2.54
C ALA A 206 20.49 -3.45 -1.84
N SER A 207 20.88 -2.39 -2.54
CA SER A 207 20.92 -1.03 -2.00
C SER A 207 19.51 -0.50 -1.72
N PHE A 208 18.51 -0.81 -2.56
CA PHE A 208 17.12 -0.42 -2.32
C PHE A 208 16.52 -1.10 -1.09
N ILE A 209 16.62 -2.45 -1.02
CA ILE A 209 16.09 -3.22 0.11
C ILE A 209 16.79 -2.83 1.41
N GLY A 210 18.12 -2.82 1.40
CA GLY A 210 18.93 -2.45 2.56
C GLY A 210 18.67 -1.02 3.01
N GLY A 211 18.54 -0.09 2.06
CA GLY A 211 18.23 1.30 2.32
C GLY A 211 16.87 1.50 2.99
N LEU A 212 15.82 0.89 2.43
CA LEU A 212 14.48 0.98 3.00
C LEU A 212 14.39 0.27 4.36
N ALA A 213 15.01 -0.90 4.49
CA ALA A 213 15.03 -1.66 5.73
C ALA A 213 15.71 -0.89 6.88
N LEU A 214 16.90 -0.33 6.64
CA LEU A 214 17.63 0.45 7.62
C LEU A 214 16.92 1.76 7.98
N LEU A 215 16.34 2.44 6.99
CA LEU A 215 15.56 3.66 7.23
C LEU A 215 14.39 3.37 8.17
N MET A 216 13.62 2.34 7.88
CA MET A 216 12.46 1.96 8.70
C MET A 216 12.86 1.45 10.08
N PHE A 217 13.93 0.65 10.16
CA PHE A 217 14.47 0.18 11.43
C PHE A 217 14.87 1.36 12.32
N GLY A 218 15.62 2.33 11.78
CA GLY A 218 16.01 3.53 12.53
C GLY A 218 14.80 4.35 13.01
N ILE A 219 13.81 4.58 12.13
CA ILE A 219 12.59 5.34 12.48
C ILE A 219 11.80 4.65 13.60
N THR A 220 11.62 3.33 13.55
CA THR A 220 10.85 2.60 14.57
C THR A 220 11.52 2.62 15.94
N GLN A 221 12.83 2.80 16.01
CA GLN A 221 13.57 2.94 17.27
C GLN A 221 13.48 4.35 17.88
N GLY A 222 12.96 5.33 17.12
CA GLY A 222 12.95 6.74 17.52
C GLY A 222 12.30 7.01 18.89
N ALA A 223 11.17 6.38 19.15
CA ALA A 223 10.44 6.54 20.40
C ALA A 223 11.16 5.93 21.63
N GLN A 224 11.88 4.82 21.45
CA GLN A 224 12.54 4.11 22.57
C GLN A 224 13.95 4.62 22.85
N ALA A 225 14.72 4.85 21.78
CA ALA A 225 16.14 5.23 21.88
C ALA A 225 16.37 6.75 21.88
N GLY A 226 15.32 7.54 21.59
CA GLY A 226 15.43 9.00 21.36
C GLY A 226 15.88 9.32 19.94
N TRP A 227 15.22 10.29 19.31
CA TRP A 227 15.44 10.66 17.91
C TRP A 227 16.88 11.12 17.59
N GLY A 228 17.62 11.69 18.57
CA GLY A 228 19.01 12.11 18.43
C GLY A 228 20.03 11.01 18.72
N SER A 229 19.63 9.79 19.07
CA SER A 229 20.56 8.73 19.46
C SER A 229 21.28 8.13 18.24
N PRO A 230 22.53 7.62 18.41
CA PRO A 230 23.24 6.91 17.36
C PRO A 230 22.50 5.66 16.85
N ARG A 231 21.68 5.05 17.70
CA ARG A 231 20.83 3.87 17.33
C ARG A 231 19.73 4.22 16.34
N VAL A 232 19.33 5.48 16.27
CA VAL A 232 18.36 6.00 15.30
C VAL A 232 19.08 6.63 14.11
N LEU A 233 20.00 7.56 14.37
CA LEU A 233 20.68 8.33 13.33
C LEU A 233 21.56 7.46 12.45
N GLY A 234 22.24 6.45 13.01
CA GLY A 234 23.10 5.54 12.28
C GLY A 234 22.34 4.78 11.18
N PRO A 235 21.33 3.98 11.52
CA PRO A 235 20.51 3.28 10.51
C PRO A 235 19.79 4.20 9.54
N VAL A 236 19.27 5.36 10.00
CA VAL A 236 18.62 6.33 9.12
C VAL A 236 19.61 6.92 8.10
N ALA A 237 20.80 7.32 8.54
CA ALA A 237 21.83 7.84 7.66
C ALA A 237 22.35 6.75 6.68
N ALA A 238 22.60 5.55 7.18
CA ALA A 238 23.03 4.42 6.35
C ALA A 238 21.95 4.04 5.33
N GLY A 239 20.68 4.03 5.74
CA GLY A 239 19.55 3.80 4.86
C GLY A 239 19.41 4.86 3.77
N ALA A 240 19.55 6.14 4.13
CA ALA A 240 19.54 7.24 3.18
C ALA A 240 20.70 7.16 2.19
N LEU A 241 21.91 6.83 2.67
CA LEU A 241 23.09 6.64 1.81
C LEU A 241 22.91 5.49 0.82
N LEU A 242 22.33 4.37 1.26
CA LEU A 242 22.01 3.24 0.37
C LEU A 242 20.96 3.61 -0.68
N LEU A 243 19.96 4.42 -0.35
CA LEU A 243 18.98 4.90 -1.33
C LEU A 243 19.60 5.89 -2.32
N VAL A 244 20.55 6.72 -1.90
CA VAL A 244 21.35 7.57 -2.80
C VAL A 244 22.24 6.69 -3.69
N ALA A 245 22.90 5.67 -3.13
CA ALA A 245 23.69 4.70 -3.89
C ALA A 245 22.81 3.94 -4.90
N PHE A 246 21.60 3.55 -4.54
CA PHE A 246 20.61 2.98 -5.46
C PHE A 246 20.41 3.88 -6.69
N VAL A 247 20.11 5.17 -6.49
CA VAL A 247 19.93 6.11 -7.60
C VAL A 247 21.22 6.24 -8.45
N ALA A 248 22.41 6.19 -7.83
CA ALA A 248 23.68 6.25 -8.54
C ALA A 248 23.94 4.99 -9.37
N VAL A 249 23.59 3.82 -8.85
CA VAL A 249 23.68 2.52 -9.55
C VAL A 249 22.71 2.50 -10.73
N GLU A 250 21.44 2.86 -10.52
CA GLU A 250 20.41 2.91 -11.57
C GLU A 250 20.80 3.83 -12.74
N ARG A 251 21.52 4.95 -12.46
CA ARG A 251 22.02 5.86 -13.50
C ARG A 251 23.12 5.25 -14.38
N ARG A 252 23.81 4.22 -13.90
CA ARG A 252 24.94 3.57 -14.57
C ARG A 252 24.60 2.18 -15.11
N SER A 253 23.45 1.64 -14.73
CA SER A 253 23.02 0.30 -15.12
C SER A 253 22.55 0.28 -16.58
N ASP A 254 23.05 -0.67 -17.38
CA ASP A 254 22.55 -0.92 -18.74
C ASP A 254 21.14 -1.53 -18.73
N HIS A 255 20.73 -2.11 -17.60
CA HIS A 255 19.43 -2.70 -17.38
C HIS A 255 18.80 -2.20 -16.07
N PRO A 256 18.47 -0.90 -15.98
CA PRO A 256 17.98 -0.32 -14.76
C PRO A 256 16.64 -0.97 -14.35
N VAL A 257 16.51 -1.26 -13.05
CA VAL A 257 15.25 -1.72 -12.46
C VAL A 257 14.23 -0.59 -12.52
N LEU A 258 14.71 0.65 -12.45
CA LEU A 258 13.93 1.88 -12.49
C LEU A 258 14.48 2.85 -13.54
N ASP A 259 13.71 3.07 -14.61
CA ASP A 259 14.02 4.13 -15.56
C ASP A 259 13.76 5.52 -14.92
N LEU A 260 14.84 6.18 -14.53
CA LEU A 260 14.79 7.51 -13.92
C LEU A 260 14.21 8.60 -14.83
N THR A 261 14.06 8.34 -16.14
CA THR A 261 13.39 9.27 -17.06
C THR A 261 11.90 9.40 -16.74
N LEU A 262 11.27 8.35 -16.21
CA LEU A 262 9.87 8.37 -15.77
C LEU A 262 9.64 9.39 -14.64
N ILE A 263 10.60 9.55 -13.73
CA ILE A 263 10.50 10.50 -12.62
C ILE A 263 10.61 11.97 -13.10
N ARG A 264 11.20 12.20 -14.27
CA ARG A 264 11.28 13.53 -14.88
C ARG A 264 9.97 13.99 -15.51
N ASP A 265 9.07 13.08 -15.84
CA ASP A 265 7.73 13.43 -16.31
C ASP A 265 6.89 13.96 -15.13
N ARG A 266 6.54 15.25 -15.18
CA ARG A 266 5.74 15.93 -14.15
C ARG A 266 4.41 15.25 -13.89
N ARG A 267 3.76 14.69 -14.95
CA ARG A 267 2.45 14.05 -14.84
C ARG A 267 2.59 12.68 -14.18
N PHE A 268 3.60 11.91 -14.57
CA PHE A 268 3.90 10.62 -13.94
C PHE A 268 4.25 10.82 -12.46
N LEU A 269 5.10 11.80 -12.13
CA LEU A 269 5.42 12.17 -10.76
C LEU A 269 4.17 12.62 -9.98
N GLY A 270 3.26 13.36 -10.61
CA GLY A 270 1.98 13.75 -10.03
C GLY A 270 1.11 12.54 -9.63
N TRP A 271 1.08 11.49 -10.46
CA TRP A 271 0.39 10.25 -10.13
C TRP A 271 1.10 9.45 -9.03
N CYS A 272 2.43 9.46 -9.01
CA CYS A 272 3.21 8.85 -7.90
C CYS A 272 2.94 9.57 -6.57
N LEU A 273 2.85 10.90 -6.57
CA LEU A 273 2.49 11.66 -5.37
C LEU A 273 1.05 11.42 -4.94
N ALA A 274 0.11 11.28 -5.88
CA ALA A 274 -1.25 10.87 -5.56
C ALA A 274 -1.27 9.46 -4.95
N ALA A 275 -0.47 8.53 -5.48
CA ALA A 275 -0.30 7.19 -4.95
C ALA A 275 0.27 7.17 -3.53
N LEU A 276 1.19 8.07 -3.20
CA LEU A 276 1.76 8.22 -1.85
C LEU A 276 0.79 8.93 -0.89
N ALA A 277 -0.02 9.86 -1.37
CA ALA A 277 -0.99 10.57 -0.53
C ALA A 277 -2.07 9.65 0.05
N VAL A 278 -2.40 8.56 -0.66
CA VAL A 278 -3.37 7.57 -0.17
C VAL A 278 -2.93 6.90 1.12
N PRO A 279 -1.76 6.25 1.22
CA PRO A 279 -1.30 5.69 2.49
C PRO A 279 -1.07 6.76 3.57
N VAL A 280 -0.62 7.96 3.22
CA VAL A 280 -0.49 9.05 4.19
C VAL A 280 -1.82 9.36 4.88
N GLY A 281 -2.90 9.45 4.10
CA GLY A 281 -4.22 9.83 4.64
C GLY A 281 -5.05 8.67 5.23
N SER A 282 -4.70 7.41 4.94
CA SER A 282 -5.57 6.29 5.34
C SER A 282 -4.90 5.22 6.20
N SER A 283 -3.58 4.97 6.05
CA SER A 283 -2.95 3.81 6.69
C SER A 283 -2.86 3.95 8.20
N GLY A 284 -2.57 5.15 8.71
CA GLY A 284 -2.55 5.41 10.15
C GLY A 284 -3.90 5.12 10.80
N VAL A 285 -4.98 5.59 10.19
CA VAL A 285 -6.34 5.33 10.67
C VAL A 285 -6.68 3.85 10.58
N LEU A 286 -6.37 3.20 9.45
CA LEU A 286 -6.66 1.79 9.25
C LEU A 286 -5.96 0.89 10.28
N VAL A 287 -4.74 1.23 10.68
CA VAL A 287 -3.89 0.39 11.54
C VAL A 287 -4.08 0.71 13.02
N PHE A 288 -4.08 1.98 13.39
CA PHE A 288 -4.05 2.36 14.82
C PHE A 288 -5.42 2.71 15.41
N LEU A 289 -6.44 3.05 14.59
CA LEU A 289 -7.77 3.33 15.12
C LEU A 289 -8.42 2.12 15.80
N PRO A 290 -8.33 0.87 15.29
CA PRO A 290 -8.84 -0.30 15.99
C PRO A 290 -8.24 -0.46 17.38
N THR A 291 -6.93 -0.20 17.54
CA THR A 291 -6.22 -0.24 18.83
C THR A 291 -6.75 0.84 19.79
N TYR A 292 -6.97 2.06 19.28
CA TYR A 292 -7.57 3.14 20.06
C TYR A 292 -8.98 2.77 20.53
N LEU A 293 -9.84 2.28 19.65
CA LEU A 293 -11.21 1.91 19.97
C LEU A 293 -11.29 0.79 21.02
N GLN A 294 -10.39 -0.18 20.96
CA GLN A 294 -10.34 -1.27 21.93
C GLN A 294 -9.76 -0.77 23.27
N GLY A 295 -8.64 -0.06 23.27
CA GLY A 295 -7.95 0.40 24.50
C GLY A 295 -8.69 1.52 25.21
N VAL A 296 -9.00 2.62 24.51
CA VAL A 296 -9.62 3.82 25.10
C VAL A 296 -11.11 3.62 25.33
N ASN A 297 -11.84 3.15 24.31
CA ASN A 297 -13.31 3.05 24.36
C ASN A 297 -13.78 1.68 24.88
N GLY A 298 -12.89 0.70 25.05
CA GLY A 298 -13.23 -0.64 25.57
C GLY A 298 -14.09 -1.46 24.59
N LEU A 299 -14.05 -1.13 23.28
CA LEU A 299 -14.82 -1.90 22.31
C LEU A 299 -14.22 -3.31 22.15
N SER A 300 -15.07 -4.29 21.87
CA SER A 300 -14.60 -5.61 21.48
C SER A 300 -13.85 -5.54 20.12
N ALA A 301 -12.97 -6.51 19.87
CA ALA A 301 -12.31 -6.64 18.56
C ALA A 301 -13.32 -6.71 17.40
N ARG A 302 -14.48 -7.35 17.65
CA ARG A 302 -15.59 -7.44 16.71
C ARG A 302 -16.17 -6.06 16.40
N ASP A 303 -16.51 -5.27 17.43
CA ASP A 303 -17.15 -3.96 17.26
C ASP A 303 -16.18 -2.93 16.67
N ALA A 304 -14.90 -2.99 17.04
CA ALA A 304 -13.84 -2.22 16.39
C ALA A 304 -13.73 -2.57 14.90
N GLY A 305 -13.75 -3.87 14.54
CA GLY A 305 -13.75 -4.34 13.17
C GLY A 305 -15.00 -3.89 12.38
N LEU A 306 -16.19 -3.93 12.99
CA LEU A 306 -17.42 -3.42 12.40
C LEU A 306 -17.37 -1.90 12.15
N THR A 307 -16.78 -1.15 13.09
CA THR A 307 -16.57 0.29 12.93
C THR A 307 -15.69 0.59 11.72
N MET A 308 -14.67 -0.24 11.46
CA MET A 308 -13.79 -0.08 10.31
C MET A 308 -14.49 -0.29 8.96
N LEU A 309 -15.67 -0.94 8.91
CA LEU A 309 -16.47 -1.01 7.68
C LEU A 309 -16.84 0.37 7.15
N MET A 310 -17.04 1.35 8.03
CA MET A 310 -17.37 2.72 7.62
C MET A 310 -16.27 3.33 6.74
N LEU A 311 -15.01 2.98 6.99
CA LEU A 311 -13.86 3.39 6.17
C LEU A 311 -13.69 2.49 4.94
N THR A 312 -13.89 1.18 5.08
CA THR A 312 -13.47 0.21 4.06
C THR A 312 -14.58 -0.12 3.05
N ALA A 313 -15.86 -0.02 3.43
CA ALA A 313 -16.97 -0.28 2.51
C ALA A 313 -16.96 0.60 1.23
N PRO A 314 -16.67 1.90 1.29
CA PRO A 314 -16.58 2.71 0.07
C PRO A 314 -15.53 2.20 -0.94
N VAL A 315 -14.44 1.59 -0.46
CA VAL A 315 -13.38 1.05 -1.32
C VAL A 315 -13.86 -0.11 -2.19
N LEU A 316 -14.96 -0.77 -1.83
CA LEU A 316 -15.56 -1.85 -2.62
C LEU A 316 -16.29 -1.34 -3.88
N PHE A 317 -16.95 -0.19 -3.79
CA PHE A 317 -17.86 0.27 -4.82
C PHE A 317 -17.34 1.47 -5.61
N LEU A 318 -16.57 2.34 -4.98
CA LEU A 318 -16.13 3.61 -5.57
C LEU A 318 -15.08 3.50 -6.67
N PRO A 319 -14.19 2.51 -6.74
CA PRO A 319 -13.27 2.38 -7.88
C PRO A 319 -14.00 2.28 -9.21
N ALA A 320 -15.13 1.54 -9.25
CA ALA A 320 -15.96 1.43 -10.44
C ALA A 320 -16.65 2.76 -10.79
N ALA A 321 -17.10 3.50 -9.77
CA ALA A 321 -17.70 4.81 -9.94
C ALA A 321 -16.67 5.83 -10.45
N GLY A 322 -15.48 5.86 -9.87
CA GLY A 322 -14.37 6.72 -10.30
C GLY A 322 -13.98 6.48 -11.75
N GLY A 323 -13.83 5.21 -12.16
CA GLY A 323 -13.57 4.85 -13.55
C GLY A 323 -14.69 5.30 -14.52
N ARG A 324 -15.97 5.17 -14.11
CA ARG A 324 -17.12 5.66 -14.91
C ARG A 324 -17.12 7.18 -15.04
N LEU A 325 -16.76 7.92 -14.00
CA LEU A 325 -16.67 9.38 -14.06
C LEU A 325 -15.58 9.84 -15.04
N VAL A 326 -14.41 9.21 -15.01
CA VAL A 326 -13.33 9.47 -16.00
C VAL A 326 -13.80 9.19 -17.41
N ASN A 327 -14.48 8.06 -17.65
CA ASN A 327 -15.01 7.68 -18.95
C ASN A 327 -16.13 8.62 -19.44
N ARG A 328 -16.83 9.32 -18.54
CA ARG A 328 -17.82 10.36 -18.85
C ARG A 328 -17.20 11.74 -19.09
N GLY A 329 -15.86 11.84 -19.10
CA GLY A 329 -15.14 13.07 -19.42
C GLY A 329 -14.75 13.92 -18.20
N VAL A 330 -14.99 13.45 -16.96
CA VAL A 330 -14.48 14.14 -15.77
C VAL A 330 -12.95 14.02 -15.74
N PRO A 331 -12.20 15.14 -15.71
CA PRO A 331 -10.74 15.06 -15.71
C PRO A 331 -10.22 14.32 -14.46
N ALA A 332 -9.43 13.27 -14.68
CA ALA A 332 -8.91 12.41 -13.61
C ALA A 332 -8.14 13.20 -12.53
N ARG A 333 -7.49 14.31 -12.90
CA ARG A 333 -6.79 15.20 -11.97
C ARG A 333 -7.72 15.82 -10.89
N HIS A 334 -8.97 16.14 -11.24
CA HIS A 334 -9.93 16.70 -10.29
C HIS A 334 -10.40 15.63 -9.31
N LEU A 335 -10.60 14.40 -9.80
CA LEU A 335 -10.96 13.27 -8.95
C LEU A 335 -9.81 12.91 -8.00
N ALA A 336 -8.56 12.94 -8.48
CA ALA A 336 -7.40 12.71 -7.62
C ALA A 336 -7.25 13.79 -6.54
N ALA A 337 -7.37 15.06 -6.92
CA ALA A 337 -7.31 16.16 -5.96
C ALA A 337 -8.46 16.10 -4.94
N LEU A 338 -9.70 15.83 -5.39
CA LEU A 338 -10.85 15.65 -4.52
C LEU A 338 -10.64 14.47 -3.55
N ALA A 339 -10.14 13.35 -4.04
CA ALA A 339 -9.85 12.19 -3.20
C ALA A 339 -8.85 12.52 -2.08
N VAL A 340 -7.75 13.21 -2.41
CA VAL A 340 -6.75 13.62 -1.41
C VAL A 340 -7.30 14.68 -0.46
N LEU A 341 -8.18 15.58 -0.93
CA LEU A 341 -8.90 16.55 -0.07
C LEU A 341 -9.88 15.85 0.89
N LEU A 342 -10.54 14.78 0.43
CA LEU A 342 -11.41 13.97 1.30
C LEU A 342 -10.59 13.23 2.37
N LEU A 343 -9.37 12.76 2.04
CA LEU A 343 -8.45 12.22 3.03
C LEU A 343 -8.05 13.31 4.05
N ALA A 344 -7.71 14.51 3.58
CA ALA A 344 -7.38 15.64 4.46
C ALA A 344 -8.55 16.01 5.39
N GLY A 345 -9.72 16.24 4.82
CA GLY A 345 -10.93 16.62 5.56
C GLY A 345 -11.41 15.53 6.52
N GLY A 346 -11.33 14.26 6.10
CA GLY A 346 -11.69 13.11 6.94
C GLY A 346 -10.76 12.97 8.15
N ASN A 347 -9.44 13.16 7.99
CA ASN A 347 -8.50 13.17 9.12
C ASN A 347 -8.73 14.38 10.04
N ALA A 348 -8.94 15.58 9.50
CA ALA A 348 -9.28 16.73 10.28
C ALA A 348 -10.60 16.55 11.06
N TRP A 349 -11.61 15.95 10.43
CA TRP A 349 -12.89 15.65 11.09
C TRP A 349 -12.76 14.53 12.14
N LEU A 350 -11.85 13.56 11.92
CA LEU A 350 -11.63 12.47 12.85
C LEU A 350 -11.07 12.94 14.22
N THR A 351 -10.65 14.19 14.35
CA THR A 351 -10.35 14.81 15.65
C THR A 351 -11.59 14.94 16.59
N VAL A 352 -12.75 14.52 16.15
CA VAL A 352 -13.93 14.25 17.01
C VAL A 352 -13.69 13.10 17.99
N LEU A 353 -12.63 12.29 17.83
CA LEU A 353 -12.22 11.24 18.74
C LEU A 353 -12.06 11.77 20.15
N HIS A 354 -12.70 11.12 21.13
CA HIS A 354 -12.56 11.36 22.55
C HIS A 354 -12.88 10.07 23.32
N PRO A 355 -12.44 9.90 24.57
CA PRO A 355 -12.85 8.77 25.39
C PRO A 355 -14.38 8.70 25.50
N GLY A 356 -14.95 7.54 25.16
CA GLY A 356 -16.40 7.32 25.15
C GLY A 356 -17.12 7.75 23.87
N VAL A 357 -16.39 8.15 22.80
CA VAL A 357 -17.02 8.44 21.51
C VAL A 357 -17.78 7.22 20.98
N THR A 358 -18.96 7.44 20.46
CA THR A 358 -19.78 6.37 19.88
C THR A 358 -19.29 6.03 18.47
N PRO A 359 -19.34 4.76 18.03
CA PRO A 359 -18.97 4.39 16.65
C PRO A 359 -19.72 5.19 15.59
N LEU A 360 -21.00 5.55 15.83
CA LEU A 360 -21.80 6.31 14.90
C LEU A 360 -21.27 7.74 14.65
N ALA A 361 -20.67 8.38 15.67
CA ALA A 361 -20.02 9.69 15.51
C ALA A 361 -18.81 9.65 14.56
N LEU A 362 -18.20 8.48 14.38
CA LEU A 362 -17.08 8.25 13.49
C LEU A 362 -17.51 7.98 12.04
N LEU A 363 -18.83 7.81 11.76
CA LEU A 363 -19.32 7.48 10.44
C LEU A 363 -18.90 8.52 9.40
N GLY A 364 -19.09 9.81 9.68
CA GLY A 364 -18.75 10.90 8.76
C GLY A 364 -17.26 10.93 8.38
N PRO A 365 -16.34 11.07 9.35
CA PRO A 365 -14.91 11.11 9.06
C PRO A 365 -14.38 9.82 8.42
N LEU A 366 -14.82 8.63 8.85
CA LEU A 366 -14.39 7.38 8.26
C LEU A 366 -14.90 7.19 6.84
N LEU A 367 -16.16 7.56 6.57
CA LEU A 367 -16.69 7.58 5.20
C LEU A 367 -15.92 8.56 4.31
N ALA A 368 -15.57 9.75 4.79
CA ALA A 368 -14.81 10.71 4.01
C ALA A 368 -13.44 10.14 3.59
N ILE A 369 -12.71 9.51 4.52
CA ILE A 369 -11.43 8.84 4.24
C ILE A 369 -11.64 7.68 3.27
N GLY A 370 -12.65 6.84 3.50
CA GLY A 370 -12.97 5.69 2.66
C GLY A 370 -13.38 6.07 1.24
N VAL A 371 -14.18 7.13 1.08
CA VAL A 371 -14.56 7.68 -0.23
C VAL A 371 -13.33 8.22 -0.96
N GLY A 372 -12.47 8.97 -0.28
CA GLY A 372 -11.22 9.45 -0.86
C GLY A 372 -10.35 8.30 -1.36
N ASN A 373 -10.14 7.28 -0.54
CA ASN A 373 -9.35 6.10 -0.89
C ASN A 373 -9.96 5.32 -2.06
N GLY A 374 -11.27 5.02 -2.00
CA GLY A 374 -11.96 4.25 -3.03
C GLY A 374 -12.05 4.98 -4.36
N LEU A 375 -12.31 6.29 -4.36
CA LEU A 375 -12.49 7.07 -5.57
C LEU A 375 -11.24 7.05 -6.46
N VAL A 376 -10.05 7.08 -5.87
CA VAL A 376 -8.77 7.17 -6.59
C VAL A 376 -8.15 5.80 -6.85
N ALA A 377 -8.63 4.76 -6.18
CA ALA A 377 -8.18 3.39 -6.42
C ALA A 377 -8.47 2.98 -7.87
N GLY A 378 -7.45 2.50 -8.58
CA GLY A 378 -7.53 2.16 -10.00
C GLY A 378 -7.36 3.34 -10.96
N ILE A 379 -7.80 4.56 -10.62
CA ILE A 379 -7.56 5.74 -11.47
C ILE A 379 -6.06 6.03 -11.55
N ILE A 380 -5.35 6.00 -10.41
CA ILE A 380 -3.91 6.23 -10.34
C ILE A 380 -3.17 5.28 -11.27
N ASP A 381 -3.44 3.97 -11.18
CA ASP A 381 -2.78 2.96 -12.01
C ASP A 381 -3.07 3.15 -13.50
N ALA A 382 -4.34 3.33 -13.84
CA ALA A 382 -4.77 3.52 -15.22
C ALA A 382 -4.14 4.76 -15.85
N GLN A 383 -4.15 5.89 -15.14
CA GLN A 383 -3.63 7.15 -15.65
C GLN A 383 -2.10 7.18 -15.69
N ALA A 384 -1.42 6.66 -14.68
CA ALA A 384 0.04 6.56 -14.68
C ALA A 384 0.53 5.68 -15.85
N MET A 385 -0.11 4.52 -16.07
CA MET A 385 0.25 3.61 -17.16
C MET A 385 -0.10 4.16 -18.53
N SER A 386 -1.08 5.05 -18.66
CA SER A 386 -1.42 5.71 -19.93
C SER A 386 -0.37 6.71 -20.42
N LEU A 387 0.52 7.17 -19.53
CA LEU A 387 1.61 8.09 -19.85
C LEU A 387 2.87 7.37 -20.36
N VAL A 388 2.91 6.05 -20.30
CA VAL A 388 4.11 5.25 -20.54
C VAL A 388 3.94 4.40 -21.78
N GLU A 389 5.01 4.28 -22.59
CA GLU A 389 5.03 3.42 -23.77
C GLU A 389 4.75 1.95 -23.38
N PRO A 390 4.03 1.20 -24.24
CA PRO A 390 3.66 -0.20 -23.96
C PRO A 390 4.82 -1.10 -23.56
N ALA A 391 6.02 -0.87 -24.10
CA ALA A 391 7.24 -1.64 -23.78
C ALA A 391 7.75 -1.39 -22.33
N ARG A 392 7.41 -0.26 -21.72
CA ARG A 392 7.89 0.17 -20.39
C ARG A 392 6.82 0.10 -19.29
N VAL A 393 5.59 -0.31 -19.62
CA VAL A 393 4.45 -0.35 -18.68
C VAL A 393 4.75 -1.25 -17.47
N GLY A 394 5.45 -2.38 -17.66
CA GLY A 394 5.81 -3.28 -16.57
C GLY A 394 6.72 -2.62 -15.52
N MET A 395 7.74 -1.89 -15.97
CA MET A 395 8.66 -1.14 -15.13
C MET A 395 7.94 0.00 -14.37
N ALA A 396 7.12 0.77 -15.09
CA ALA A 396 6.35 1.87 -14.48
C ALA A 396 5.35 1.35 -13.43
N ALA A 397 4.71 0.23 -13.68
CA ALA A 397 3.82 -0.44 -12.73
C ALA A 397 4.60 -0.92 -11.48
N GLY A 398 5.78 -1.50 -11.69
CA GLY A 398 6.68 -1.89 -10.60
C GLY A 398 7.08 -0.70 -9.73
N PHE A 399 7.47 0.40 -10.35
CA PHE A 399 7.81 1.64 -9.62
C PHE A 399 6.62 2.20 -8.83
N LEU A 400 5.45 2.31 -9.47
CA LEU A 400 4.25 2.81 -8.82
C LEU A 400 3.84 1.93 -7.62
N ASN A 401 3.95 0.61 -7.75
CA ASN A 401 3.69 -0.32 -6.66
C ASN A 401 4.73 -0.20 -5.54
N THR A 402 5.99 0.07 -5.88
CA THR A 402 7.04 0.37 -4.90
C THR A 402 6.74 1.66 -4.14
N VAL A 403 6.30 2.73 -4.83
CA VAL A 403 5.86 3.97 -4.17
C VAL A 403 4.69 3.73 -3.23
N LYS A 404 3.69 2.95 -3.65
CA LYS A 404 2.53 2.60 -2.81
C LYS A 404 2.94 1.76 -1.59
N GLY A 405 3.64 0.66 -1.83
CA GLY A 405 3.99 -0.31 -0.79
C GLY A 405 5.06 0.22 0.16
N GLY A 406 6.17 0.74 -0.39
CA GLY A 406 7.25 1.36 0.40
C GLY A 406 6.77 2.60 1.14
N GLY A 407 5.95 3.42 0.47
CA GLY A 407 5.31 4.58 1.08
C GLY A 407 4.40 4.19 2.24
N ASN A 408 3.57 3.15 2.08
CA ASN A 408 2.71 2.64 3.14
C ASN A 408 3.52 2.18 4.37
N ALA A 409 4.58 1.41 4.14
CA ALA A 409 5.44 0.91 5.19
C ALA A 409 6.15 2.07 5.95
N LEU A 410 6.69 3.04 5.21
CA LEU A 410 7.35 4.21 5.78
C LEU A 410 6.36 5.08 6.59
N VAL A 411 5.19 5.34 6.05
CA VAL A 411 4.13 6.12 6.71
C VAL A 411 3.72 5.48 8.03
N LEU A 412 3.52 4.15 8.05
CA LEU A 412 3.18 3.43 9.28
C LEU A 412 4.30 3.50 10.33
N ALA A 413 5.55 3.33 9.90
CA ALA A 413 6.71 3.46 10.79
C ALA A 413 6.79 4.86 11.41
N VAL A 414 6.62 5.91 10.58
CA VAL A 414 6.65 7.30 11.06
C VAL A 414 5.47 7.60 11.99
N ILE A 415 4.24 7.25 11.59
CA ILE A 415 3.05 7.52 12.43
C ILE A 415 3.16 6.78 13.77
N GLY A 416 3.55 5.50 13.75
CA GLY A 416 3.71 4.71 14.97
C GLY A 416 4.77 5.29 15.91
N ALA A 417 5.93 5.65 15.38
CA ALA A 417 7.02 6.24 16.16
C ALA A 417 6.66 7.63 16.70
N VAL A 418 6.03 8.49 15.88
CA VAL A 418 5.58 9.83 16.30
C VAL A 418 4.49 9.71 17.38
N LEU A 419 3.50 8.86 17.19
CA LEU A 419 2.42 8.65 18.16
C LEU A 419 2.99 8.18 19.50
N THR A 420 3.87 7.19 19.51
CA THR A 420 4.53 6.70 20.74
C THR A 420 5.39 7.79 21.38
N SER A 421 6.15 8.58 20.60
CA SER A 421 6.97 9.68 21.13
C SER A 421 6.13 10.78 21.76
N LEU A 422 4.98 11.12 21.16
CA LEU A 422 4.05 12.12 21.70
C LEU A 422 3.44 11.66 23.03
N VAL A 423 3.08 10.38 23.12
CA VAL A 423 2.61 9.79 24.39
C VAL A 423 3.73 9.78 25.41
N GLN A 424 4.96 9.42 25.04
CA GLN A 424 6.13 9.41 25.93
C GLN A 424 6.45 10.80 26.49
N ALA A 425 6.36 11.83 25.66
CA ALA A 425 6.58 13.22 26.10
C ALA A 425 5.59 13.67 27.18
N ARG A 426 4.41 13.05 27.26
CA ARG A 426 3.38 13.35 28.25
C ARG A 426 3.42 12.44 29.48
N THR A 427 3.83 11.19 29.30
CA THR A 427 3.89 10.19 30.38
C THR A 427 5.24 10.15 31.10
N GLY A 428 6.29 10.68 30.47
CA GLY A 428 7.67 10.63 30.97
C GLY A 428 8.32 9.24 30.91
N SER A 429 7.60 8.19 30.45
CA SER A 429 8.07 6.81 30.41
C SER A 429 7.90 6.20 29.03
N ALA A 430 8.98 5.68 28.45
CA ALA A 430 8.95 4.99 27.17
C ALA A 430 8.16 3.67 27.24
N GLU A 431 8.29 2.95 28.35
CA GLU A 431 7.57 1.70 28.58
C GLU A 431 6.06 1.93 28.66
N LEU A 432 5.63 2.91 29.46
CA LEU A 432 4.23 3.28 29.59
C LEU A 432 3.66 3.79 28.27
N ALA A 433 4.41 4.62 27.53
CA ALA A 433 3.99 5.09 26.21
C ALA A 433 3.81 3.94 25.21
N GLY A 434 4.69 2.95 25.24
CA GLY A 434 4.57 1.74 24.42
C GLY A 434 3.31 0.93 24.73
N ARG A 435 2.98 0.78 26.01
CA ARG A 435 1.74 0.10 26.45
C ARG A 435 0.49 0.85 25.99
N ILE A 436 0.45 2.16 26.25
CA ILE A 436 -0.67 3.03 25.83
C ILE A 436 -0.86 3.00 24.29
N ALA A 437 0.22 3.12 23.54
CA ALA A 437 0.17 3.07 22.07
C ALA A 437 -0.27 1.69 21.54
N ALA A 438 -0.07 0.62 22.31
CA ALA A 438 -0.57 -0.72 22.03
C ALA A 438 -2.04 -0.94 22.46
N GLY A 439 -2.67 0.06 23.09
CA GLY A 439 -4.05 -0.02 23.58
C GLY A 439 -4.18 -0.58 25.01
N ASP A 440 -3.06 -0.84 25.71
CA ASP A 440 -3.07 -1.25 27.10
C ASP A 440 -3.10 -0.02 28.01
N LEU A 441 -4.29 0.31 28.47
CA LEU A 441 -4.56 1.41 29.42
C LEU A 441 -4.94 0.85 30.81
N SER A 442 -4.48 -0.35 31.15
CA SER A 442 -4.74 -0.95 32.46
C SER A 442 -4.05 -0.13 33.58
N GLY A 443 -4.76 0.07 34.68
CA GLY A 443 -4.22 0.77 35.86
C GLY A 443 -5.12 1.88 36.41
N PRO A 444 -4.75 2.48 37.54
CA PRO A 444 -5.58 3.47 38.25
C PRO A 444 -5.72 4.80 37.47
N GLU A 445 -4.78 5.12 36.57
CA GLU A 445 -4.76 6.38 35.82
C GLU A 445 -5.32 6.22 34.39
N ARG A 446 -6.17 5.22 34.16
CA ARG A 446 -6.74 4.92 32.84
C ARG A 446 -7.32 6.14 32.14
N ALA A 447 -8.08 6.97 32.85
CA ALA A 447 -8.72 8.17 32.28
C ALA A 447 -7.67 9.19 31.79
N LEU A 448 -6.59 9.39 32.56
CA LEU A 448 -5.48 10.26 32.20
C LEU A 448 -4.76 9.74 30.94
N HIS A 449 -4.42 8.45 30.94
CA HIS A 449 -3.74 7.82 29.80
C HIS A 449 -4.61 7.85 28.52
N ALA A 450 -5.91 7.64 28.67
CA ALA A 450 -6.86 7.76 27.54
C ALA A 450 -6.89 9.19 26.97
N ALA A 451 -6.88 10.22 27.84
CA ALA A 451 -6.82 11.61 27.39
C ALA A 451 -5.48 11.92 26.70
N GLN A 452 -4.35 11.50 27.28
CA GLN A 452 -3.02 11.71 26.71
C GLN A 452 -2.87 11.04 25.34
N PHE A 453 -3.41 9.83 25.17
CA PHE A 453 -3.40 9.12 23.89
C PHE A 453 -4.28 9.80 22.86
N THR A 454 -5.47 10.27 23.26
CA THR A 454 -6.38 11.03 22.39
C THR A 454 -5.74 12.30 21.88
N ASP A 455 -5.10 13.07 22.76
CA ASP A 455 -4.43 14.30 22.35
C ASP A 455 -3.24 14.03 21.41
N ALA A 456 -2.48 12.94 21.64
CA ALA A 456 -1.42 12.54 20.72
C ALA A 456 -2.00 12.19 19.35
N TRP A 457 -3.13 11.51 19.31
CA TRP A 457 -3.87 11.22 18.08
C TRP A 457 -4.31 12.49 17.35
N HIS A 458 -4.90 13.45 18.04
CA HIS A 458 -5.33 14.72 17.44
C HIS A 458 -4.17 15.41 16.72
N LEU A 459 -2.98 15.46 17.34
CA LEU A 459 -1.81 16.09 16.70
C LEU A 459 -1.37 15.34 15.43
N VAL A 460 -1.38 13.99 15.46
CA VAL A 460 -1.08 13.17 14.28
C VAL A 460 -2.12 13.40 13.20
N LEU A 461 -3.41 13.39 13.53
CA LEU A 461 -4.51 13.60 12.57
C LEU A 461 -4.44 14.98 11.91
N TRP A 462 -4.17 16.04 12.66
CA TRP A 462 -3.96 17.38 12.10
C TRP A 462 -2.74 17.45 11.19
N SER A 463 -1.63 16.80 11.58
CA SER A 463 -0.41 16.73 10.74
C SER A 463 -0.66 16.01 9.43
N VAL A 464 -1.36 14.87 9.46
CA VAL A 464 -1.77 14.10 8.28
C VAL A 464 -2.73 14.91 7.41
N ALA A 465 -3.71 15.60 8.00
CA ALA A 465 -4.65 16.45 7.28
C ALA A 465 -3.91 17.57 6.53
N ALA A 466 -2.97 18.25 7.19
CA ALA A 466 -2.16 19.30 6.57
C ALA A 466 -1.30 18.75 5.42
N LEU A 467 -0.62 17.62 5.61
CA LEU A 467 0.17 16.97 4.56
C LEU A 467 -0.69 16.56 3.36
N CYS A 468 -1.87 16.00 3.59
CA CYS A 468 -2.81 15.65 2.52
C CYS A 468 -3.34 16.91 1.81
N ALA A 469 -3.64 17.99 2.51
CA ALA A 469 -4.09 19.25 1.89
C ALA A 469 -3.01 19.83 0.97
N VAL A 470 -1.76 19.89 1.42
CA VAL A 470 -0.61 20.29 0.59
C VAL A 470 -0.42 19.33 -0.58
N GLY A 471 -0.54 18.01 -0.32
CA GLY A 471 -0.48 16.97 -1.34
C GLY A 471 -1.55 17.15 -2.42
N ALA A 472 -2.80 17.43 -2.05
CA ALA A 472 -3.90 17.68 -2.99
C ALA A 472 -3.60 18.85 -3.94
N LEU A 473 -3.11 19.96 -3.39
CA LEU A 473 -2.73 21.15 -4.17
C LEU A 473 -1.57 20.83 -5.13
N THR A 474 -0.55 20.11 -4.65
CA THR A 474 0.62 19.72 -5.44
C THR A 474 0.24 18.76 -6.57
N VAL A 475 -0.55 17.73 -6.28
CA VAL A 475 -1.10 16.77 -7.26
C VAL A 475 -1.91 17.52 -8.32
N HIS A 476 -2.80 18.41 -7.89
CA HIS A 476 -3.63 19.18 -8.82
C HIS A 476 -2.77 20.03 -9.78
N ARG A 477 -1.71 20.69 -9.28
CA ARG A 477 -0.79 21.51 -10.08
C ARG A 477 0.07 20.68 -11.03
N LEU A 478 0.60 19.54 -10.58
CA LEU A 478 1.45 18.68 -11.41
C LEU A 478 0.67 18.01 -12.54
N LEU A 479 -0.59 17.65 -12.29
CA LEU A 479 -1.47 17.03 -13.27
C LEU A 479 -2.17 18.07 -14.18
N ALA A 480 -1.94 19.37 -13.99
CA ALA A 480 -2.48 20.38 -14.87
C ALA A 480 -1.93 20.20 -16.30
N PRO A 481 -2.75 20.41 -17.36
CA PRO A 481 -2.27 20.41 -18.74
C PRO A 481 -1.16 21.46 -18.87
N ALA A 482 -0.08 21.13 -19.58
CA ALA A 482 0.88 22.15 -19.98
C ALA A 482 0.14 23.24 -20.75
N ALA A 483 0.33 24.49 -20.38
CA ALA A 483 -0.23 25.62 -21.15
C ALA A 483 0.18 25.42 -22.61
N ARG A 484 -0.80 25.30 -23.51
CA ARG A 484 -0.51 25.32 -24.93
C ARG A 484 0.22 26.61 -25.22
N PRO A 485 1.40 26.61 -25.88
CA PRO A 485 1.97 27.85 -26.35
C PRO A 485 0.91 28.52 -27.21
N VAL A 486 0.58 29.77 -26.88
CA VAL A 486 -0.30 30.60 -27.69
C VAL A 486 0.35 30.63 -29.07
N LYS A 487 -0.22 29.98 -30.07
CA LYS A 487 0.15 30.22 -31.45
C LYS A 487 -0.17 31.66 -31.70
N VAL A 488 0.86 32.47 -31.70
CA VAL A 488 0.79 33.84 -32.23
C VAL A 488 0.45 33.66 -33.70
N SER A 489 -0.82 33.89 -34.03
CA SER A 489 -1.33 33.95 -35.39
C SER A 489 -0.81 35.21 -36.03
N GLY A 490 0.41 35.17 -36.55
CA GLY A 490 1.12 36.32 -37.12
C GLY A 490 2.01 35.96 -38.30
N GLU A 491 1.62 35.03 -39.17
CA GLU A 491 2.35 34.81 -40.44
C GLU A 491 1.48 34.14 -41.55
N GLU A 492 0.26 34.59 -41.72
CA GLU A 492 -0.54 34.23 -42.90
C GLU A 492 -1.03 35.43 -43.70
N SER A 493 -0.17 36.43 -43.91
CA SER A 493 -0.53 37.61 -44.71
C SER A 493 0.53 37.98 -45.76
N ARG A 494 1.50 37.15 -46.10
CA ARG A 494 2.50 37.48 -47.14
C ARG A 494 2.81 36.37 -48.14
N SER A 495 1.81 35.66 -48.67
CA SER A 495 2.07 34.78 -49.82
C SER A 495 0.91 34.70 -50.85
N ARG A 496 0.07 35.76 -50.96
CA ARG A 496 -0.97 35.85 -51.99
C ARG A 496 -0.83 37.05 -52.91
N THR A 497 0.40 37.45 -53.28
CA THR A 497 0.63 38.41 -54.36
C THR A 497 1.88 37.97 -55.11
N GLY A 498 1.75 37.13 -56.11
CA GLY A 498 2.90 36.77 -56.97
C GLY A 498 2.73 35.49 -57.77
N ARG A 499 1.57 35.31 -58.44
CA ARG A 499 1.49 34.37 -59.57
C ARG A 499 0.30 34.67 -60.46
N THR A 500 0.44 35.71 -61.26
CA THR A 500 -0.24 35.81 -62.54
C THR A 500 0.68 36.63 -63.41
N LEU A 501 1.36 35.97 -64.32
CA LEU A 501 1.79 36.45 -65.68
C LEU A 501 2.95 35.56 -66.16
N SER A 502 2.64 34.55 -66.89
CA SER A 502 3.36 34.20 -68.15
C SER A 502 2.86 32.88 -68.67
N ALA A 503 1.86 32.94 -69.52
CA ALA A 503 1.55 31.90 -70.50
C ALA A 503 1.38 32.60 -71.80
N LYS A 504 2.37 32.43 -72.64
CA LYS A 504 2.31 32.45 -74.14
C LYS A 504 3.73 32.72 -74.65
N ILE A 505 4.39 31.72 -75.09
CA ILE A 505 4.87 31.44 -76.46
C ILE A 505 5.40 30.02 -76.44
#